data_a01cbba86355d30a7a3cf4f7b32600c4
#
_entry.id   a01cbba86355d30a7a3cf4f7b32600c4
#
_cell.length_a   1.000
_cell.length_b   1.000
_cell.length_c   1.000
_cell.angle_alpha   90.00
_cell.angle_beta   90.00
_cell.angle_gamma   90.00
#
_symmetry.space_group_name_H-M   'P 1'
#
loop_
_entity.id
_entity.type
_entity.pdbx_description
1 polymer ?
#
loop_
_entity_poly.entity_id
_entity_poly.type
_entity_poly.pdbx_seq_one_letter_code
_entity_poly.pdbx_strand_id
1 'polypeptide(L)'
;MDKLRQKYLQKWLRAQQQPVKKLMRTNIALATLSSLILVAQTYFLATLLDKLIMQHVDRAELVPYFIALIITFALRAVILWLREKIGFKAGRLLRNHMRQKILDKIHQVGPATINNKPAGSWASIMLEQVENLHNFYARFLPQQSLSAIVPMVILIAVFPLNWAAGLILMVTAPLVPIFMILVGIAAADSSQKNMATLSRLSAQFLDRLRGL
;
A
#
# COMPACT_ATOMS: atom_id res chain seq x y z
N MET A 1 -8.85 15.54 -16.49
CA MET A 1 -7.39 15.38 -16.66
C MET A 1 -7.12 14.28 -17.67
N ASP A 2 -6.33 14.57 -18.70
CA ASP A 2 -6.14 13.69 -19.86
C ASP A 2 -5.52 12.34 -19.46
N LYS A 3 -6.11 11.21 -19.89
CA LYS A 3 -5.63 9.86 -19.58
C LYS A 3 -4.16 9.65 -19.98
N LEU A 4 -3.70 10.35 -21.03
CA LEU A 4 -2.31 10.36 -21.48
C LEU A 4 -1.38 11.01 -20.46
N ARG A 5 -1.79 12.13 -19.87
CA ARG A 5 -1.02 12.85 -18.84
C ARG A 5 -0.89 12.02 -17.56
N GLN A 6 -1.94 11.32 -17.17
CA GLN A 6 -1.89 10.41 -16.00
C GLN A 6 -0.92 9.24 -16.24
N LYS A 7 -0.94 8.61 -17.41
CA LYS A 7 0.02 7.56 -17.78
C LYS A 7 1.47 8.05 -17.76
N TYR A 8 1.71 9.25 -18.29
CA TYR A 8 3.04 9.85 -18.29
C TYR A 8 3.54 10.11 -16.86
N LEU A 9 2.69 10.68 -15.99
CA LEU A 9 3.02 10.93 -14.60
C LEU A 9 3.31 9.64 -13.82
N GLN A 10 2.52 8.59 -14.04
CA GLN A 10 2.77 7.29 -13.42
C GLN A 10 4.10 6.67 -13.89
N LYS A 11 4.41 6.77 -15.18
CA LYS A 11 5.69 6.30 -15.72
C LYS A 11 6.86 7.09 -15.14
N TRP A 12 6.73 8.39 -15.04
CA TRP A 12 7.73 9.26 -14.42
C TRP A 12 7.94 8.93 -12.95
N LEU A 13 6.87 8.77 -12.18
CA LEU A 13 6.94 8.34 -10.77
C LEU A 13 7.67 6.99 -10.63
N ARG A 14 7.33 6.01 -11.47
CA ARG A 14 8.02 4.71 -11.47
C ARG A 14 9.51 4.83 -11.81
N ALA A 15 9.91 5.73 -12.68
CA ALA A 15 11.31 5.98 -13.00
C ALA A 15 12.09 6.56 -11.79
N GLN A 16 11.44 7.31 -10.91
CA GLN A 16 12.07 7.84 -9.69
C GLN A 16 12.32 6.78 -8.59
N GLN A 17 11.87 5.55 -8.77
CA GLN A 17 12.06 4.45 -7.80
C GLN A 17 13.50 3.90 -7.76
N GLN A 18 14.36 4.28 -8.69
CA GLN A 18 15.72 3.73 -8.81
C GLN A 18 16.47 3.64 -7.47
N PRO A 19 16.52 4.70 -6.63
CA PRO A 19 17.27 4.65 -5.37
C PRO A 19 16.69 3.68 -4.34
N VAL A 20 15.40 3.35 -4.44
CA VAL A 20 14.69 2.49 -3.47
C VAL A 20 14.27 1.13 -4.03
N LYS A 21 14.60 0.84 -5.28
CA LYS A 21 14.17 -0.38 -5.99
C LYS A 21 14.56 -1.67 -5.25
N LYS A 22 15.75 -1.73 -4.67
CA LYS A 22 16.20 -2.90 -3.88
C LYS A 22 15.33 -3.08 -2.63
N LEU A 23 15.09 -2.01 -1.86
CA LEU A 23 14.26 -2.05 -0.66
C LEU A 23 12.81 -2.45 -0.98
N MET A 24 12.25 -1.95 -2.07
CA MET A 24 10.91 -2.33 -2.52
C MET A 24 10.83 -3.82 -2.89
N ARG A 25 11.83 -4.34 -3.63
CA ARG A 25 11.88 -5.78 -3.97
C ARG A 25 11.99 -6.64 -2.72
N THR A 26 12.83 -6.27 -1.76
CA THR A 26 12.93 -6.97 -0.47
C THR A 26 11.61 -6.93 0.31
N ASN A 27 10.92 -5.78 0.32
CA ASN A 27 9.60 -5.66 0.96
C ASN A 27 8.57 -6.60 0.32
N ILE A 28 8.53 -6.67 -1.02
CA ILE A 28 7.64 -7.57 -1.75
C ILE A 28 7.98 -9.04 -1.47
N ALA A 29 9.26 -9.40 -1.46
CA ALA A 29 9.70 -10.77 -1.15
C ALA A 29 9.30 -11.18 0.28
N LEU A 30 9.53 -10.33 1.28
CA LEU A 30 9.09 -10.57 2.66
C LEU A 30 7.56 -10.67 2.78
N ALA A 31 6.85 -9.91 1.98
CA ALA A 31 5.41 -9.96 1.94
C ALA A 31 4.87 -11.27 1.34
N THR A 32 5.51 -11.76 0.27
CA THR A 32 5.21 -13.07 -0.31
C THR A 32 5.51 -14.19 0.70
N LEU A 33 6.64 -14.09 1.41
CA LEU A 33 6.98 -15.03 2.50
C LEU A 33 5.93 -14.99 3.62
N SER A 34 5.49 -13.79 4.02
CA SER A 34 4.41 -13.63 5.02
C SER A 34 3.09 -14.26 4.57
N SER A 35 2.76 -14.24 3.28
CA SER A 35 1.55 -14.87 2.76
C SER A 35 1.66 -16.41 2.75
N LEU A 36 2.84 -16.96 2.48
CA LEU A 36 3.09 -18.41 2.60
C LEU A 36 2.94 -18.89 4.05
N ILE A 37 3.50 -18.13 5.00
CA ILE A 37 3.34 -18.41 6.43
C ILE A 37 1.87 -18.32 6.85
N LEU A 38 1.11 -17.36 6.32
CA LEU A 38 -0.33 -17.28 6.56
C LEU A 38 -1.07 -18.52 6.11
N VAL A 39 -0.74 -19.06 4.94
CA VAL A 39 -1.33 -20.31 4.43
C VAL A 39 -0.99 -21.49 5.37
N ALA A 40 0.29 -21.61 5.77
CA ALA A 40 0.71 -22.65 6.72
C ALA A 40 0.00 -22.50 8.07
N GLN A 41 -0.13 -21.28 8.58
CA GLN A 41 -0.85 -20.96 9.82
C GLN A 41 -2.32 -21.39 9.75
N THR A 42 -2.98 -21.07 8.62
CA THR A 42 -4.38 -21.47 8.40
C THR A 42 -4.54 -22.98 8.31
N TYR A 43 -3.60 -23.66 7.68
CA TYR A 43 -3.57 -25.13 7.63
C TYR A 43 -3.43 -25.76 9.02
N PHE A 44 -2.48 -25.30 9.84
CA PHE A 44 -2.34 -25.79 11.23
C PHE A 44 -3.57 -25.51 12.06
N LEU A 45 -4.18 -24.32 11.91
CA LEU A 45 -5.42 -23.98 12.62
C LEU A 45 -6.58 -24.88 12.21
N ALA A 46 -6.77 -25.11 10.91
CA ALA A 46 -7.81 -25.99 10.39
C ALA A 46 -7.63 -27.44 10.89
N THR A 47 -6.39 -27.96 10.84
CA THR A 47 -6.07 -29.31 11.33
C THR A 47 -6.28 -29.43 12.85
N LEU A 48 -5.92 -28.39 13.61
CA LEU A 48 -6.15 -28.36 15.05
C LEU A 48 -7.66 -28.41 15.38
N LEU A 49 -8.47 -27.63 14.67
CA LEU A 49 -9.92 -27.60 14.86
C LEU A 49 -10.58 -28.92 14.46
N ASP A 50 -10.14 -29.53 13.35
CA ASP A 50 -10.63 -30.84 12.92
C ASP A 50 -10.37 -31.92 13.97
N LYS A 51 -9.14 -32.03 14.47
CA LYS A 51 -8.74 -32.98 15.51
C LYS A 51 -9.49 -32.73 16.83
N LEU A 52 -9.69 -31.46 17.21
CA LEU A 52 -10.37 -31.11 18.46
C LEU A 52 -11.87 -31.40 18.41
N ILE A 53 -12.54 -31.03 17.30
CA ILE A 53 -14.01 -31.04 17.19
C ILE A 53 -14.52 -32.39 16.65
N MET A 54 -13.87 -32.90 15.59
CA MET A 54 -14.37 -34.09 14.89
C MET A 54 -13.79 -35.37 15.43
N GLN A 55 -12.50 -35.40 15.77
CA GLN A 55 -11.79 -36.59 16.17
C GLN A 55 -11.73 -36.80 17.69
N HIS A 56 -12.05 -35.78 18.48
CA HIS A 56 -12.01 -35.79 19.97
C HIS A 56 -10.68 -36.33 20.53
N VAL A 57 -9.56 -35.99 19.88
CA VAL A 57 -8.23 -36.48 20.19
C VAL A 57 -7.75 -35.92 21.54
N ASP A 58 -6.93 -36.69 22.26
CA ASP A 58 -6.40 -36.31 23.55
C ASP A 58 -5.51 -35.02 23.47
N ARG A 59 -5.49 -34.27 24.56
CA ARG A 59 -4.78 -32.99 24.67
C ARG A 59 -3.30 -33.10 24.32
N ALA A 60 -2.68 -34.25 24.64
CA ALA A 60 -1.26 -34.49 24.37
C ALA A 60 -0.91 -34.42 22.86
N GLU A 61 -1.81 -34.88 21.98
CA GLU A 61 -1.61 -34.86 20.53
C GLU A 61 -1.87 -33.47 19.90
N LEU A 62 -2.54 -32.59 20.61
CA LEU A 62 -2.82 -31.21 20.13
C LEU A 62 -1.66 -30.26 20.38
N VAL A 63 -0.82 -30.54 21.38
CA VAL A 63 0.31 -29.66 21.78
C VAL A 63 1.22 -29.29 20.61
N PRO A 64 1.69 -30.20 19.72
CA PRO A 64 2.56 -29.81 18.62
C PRO A 64 1.92 -28.83 17.63
N TYR A 65 0.62 -28.92 17.41
CA TYR A 65 -0.11 -27.99 16.55
C TYR A 65 -0.22 -26.59 17.18
N PHE A 66 -0.43 -26.50 18.50
CA PHE A 66 -0.40 -25.26 19.24
C PHE A 66 0.99 -24.59 19.17
N ILE A 67 2.04 -25.37 19.36
CA ILE A 67 3.41 -24.87 19.26
C ILE A 67 3.70 -24.36 17.84
N ALA A 68 3.30 -25.12 16.80
CA ALA A 68 3.44 -24.71 15.40
C ALA A 68 2.68 -23.40 15.11
N LEU A 69 1.48 -23.23 15.65
CA LEU A 69 0.72 -21.98 15.55
C LEU A 69 1.45 -20.81 16.21
N ILE A 70 1.93 -20.98 17.43
CA ILE A 70 2.66 -19.92 18.14
C ILE A 70 3.92 -19.54 17.35
N ILE A 71 4.66 -20.49 16.84
CA ILE A 71 5.87 -20.24 16.03
C ILE A 71 5.53 -19.47 14.75
N THR A 72 4.47 -19.91 14.03
CA THR A 72 4.08 -19.23 12.78
C THR A 72 3.55 -17.81 13.05
N PHE A 73 2.84 -17.57 14.15
CA PHE A 73 2.43 -16.22 14.59
C PHE A 73 3.64 -15.34 14.90
N ALA A 74 4.58 -15.84 15.70
CA ALA A 74 5.79 -15.11 16.06
C ALA A 74 6.63 -14.77 14.83
N LEU A 75 6.86 -15.75 13.94
CA LEU A 75 7.60 -15.56 12.70
C LEU A 75 6.93 -14.51 11.80
N ARG A 76 5.61 -14.56 11.67
CA ARG A 76 4.86 -13.58 10.89
C ARG A 76 4.94 -12.18 11.50
N ALA A 77 4.86 -12.06 12.83
CA ALA A 77 5.01 -10.77 13.50
C ALA A 77 6.38 -10.13 13.23
N VAL A 78 7.46 -10.92 13.28
CA VAL A 78 8.82 -10.48 12.96
C VAL A 78 8.92 -10.02 11.50
N ILE A 79 8.35 -10.78 10.56
CA ILE A 79 8.37 -10.41 9.13
C ILE A 79 7.58 -9.12 8.89
N LEU A 80 6.40 -8.94 9.52
CA LEU A 80 5.62 -7.71 9.40
C LEU A 80 6.39 -6.50 9.94
N TRP A 81 7.05 -6.65 11.08
CA TRP A 81 7.91 -5.60 11.64
C TRP A 81 9.10 -5.25 10.73
N LEU A 82 9.78 -6.24 10.14
CA LEU A 82 10.85 -6.01 9.18
C LEU A 82 10.35 -5.28 7.94
N ARG A 83 9.18 -5.65 7.43
CA ARG A 83 8.53 -5.00 6.28
C ARG A 83 8.23 -3.53 6.56
N GLU A 84 7.68 -3.22 7.73
CA GLU A 84 7.39 -1.84 8.13
C GLU A 84 8.67 -1.01 8.19
N LYS A 85 9.74 -1.54 8.82
CA LYS A 85 11.06 -0.89 8.84
C LYS A 85 11.62 -0.62 7.44
N ILE A 86 11.55 -1.61 6.55
CA ILE A 86 12.06 -1.48 5.17
C ILE A 86 11.22 -0.48 4.40
N GLY A 87 9.89 -0.51 4.53
CA GLY A 87 8.98 0.44 3.92
C GLY A 87 9.26 1.87 4.36
N PHE A 88 9.41 2.09 5.67
CA PHE A 88 9.77 3.40 6.23
C PHE A 88 11.12 3.91 5.72
N LYS A 89 12.14 3.03 5.69
CA LYS A 89 13.47 3.36 5.15
C LYS A 89 13.40 3.75 3.67
N ALA A 90 12.65 3.02 2.88
CA ALA A 90 12.45 3.30 1.45
C ALA A 90 11.77 4.66 1.24
N GLY A 91 10.69 4.93 1.98
CA GLY A 91 9.98 6.21 1.92
C GLY A 91 10.86 7.39 2.33
N ARG A 92 11.67 7.24 3.41
CA ARG A 92 12.59 8.28 3.86
C ARG A 92 13.69 8.58 2.83
N LEU A 93 14.30 7.56 2.25
CA LEU A 93 15.32 7.73 1.21
C LEU A 93 14.77 8.43 -0.02
N LEU A 94 13.60 8.04 -0.46
CA LEU A 94 12.96 8.66 -1.62
C LEU A 94 12.58 10.11 -1.35
N ARG A 95 12.01 10.42 -0.18
CA ARG A 95 11.68 11.78 0.24
C ARG A 95 12.91 12.68 0.20
N ASN A 96 14.02 12.24 0.78
CA ASN A 96 15.27 13.01 0.76
C ASN A 96 15.78 13.20 -0.66
N HIS A 97 15.74 12.16 -1.49
CA HIS A 97 16.12 12.25 -2.91
C HIS A 97 15.26 13.26 -3.68
N MET A 98 13.94 13.26 -3.46
CA MET A 98 13.03 14.20 -4.10
C MET A 98 13.26 15.63 -3.62
N ARG A 99 13.48 15.84 -2.32
CA ARG A 99 13.82 17.18 -1.79
C ARG A 99 15.10 17.74 -2.41
N GLN A 100 16.16 16.96 -2.47
CA GLN A 100 17.40 17.36 -3.14
C GLN A 100 17.16 17.72 -4.62
N LYS A 101 16.45 16.87 -5.33
CA LYS A 101 16.15 17.09 -6.75
C LYS A 101 15.33 18.37 -7.01
N ILE A 102 14.40 18.70 -6.11
CA ILE A 102 13.65 19.95 -6.18
C ILE A 102 14.56 21.14 -5.88
N LEU A 103 15.40 21.06 -4.84
CA LEU A 103 16.37 22.12 -4.50
C LEU A 103 17.34 22.37 -5.64
N ASP A 104 17.93 21.33 -6.22
CA ASP A 104 18.83 21.43 -7.38
C ASP A 104 18.13 22.11 -8.56
N LYS A 105 16.87 21.77 -8.78
CA LYS A 105 16.07 22.39 -9.84
C LYS A 105 15.78 23.85 -9.57
N ILE A 106 15.48 24.21 -8.33
CA ILE A 106 15.28 25.61 -7.89
C ILE A 106 16.57 26.43 -8.12
N HIS A 107 17.74 25.89 -7.76
CA HIS A 107 19.02 26.56 -8.00
C HIS A 107 19.31 26.75 -9.50
N GLN A 108 19.00 25.74 -10.34
CA GLN A 108 19.22 25.83 -11.79
C GLN A 108 18.34 26.86 -12.48
N VAL A 109 17.09 27.01 -12.02
CA VAL A 109 16.10 27.91 -12.66
C VAL A 109 16.33 29.39 -12.28
N GLY A 110 17.01 29.62 -11.17
CA GLY A 110 17.42 30.96 -10.71
C GLY A 110 16.30 31.79 -10.07
N PRO A 111 16.65 32.92 -9.47
CA PRO A 111 15.74 33.74 -8.65
C PRO A 111 14.57 34.35 -9.42
N ALA A 112 14.76 34.64 -10.71
CA ALA A 112 13.70 35.26 -11.54
C ALA A 112 12.42 34.39 -11.67
N THR A 113 12.57 33.05 -11.69
CA THR A 113 11.42 32.15 -11.80
C THR A 113 10.84 31.81 -10.44
N ILE A 114 11.64 31.88 -9.39
CA ILE A 114 11.19 31.60 -8.01
C ILE A 114 10.23 32.71 -7.56
N ASN A 115 10.49 33.94 -7.91
CA ASN A 115 9.68 35.11 -7.54
C ASN A 115 8.27 35.12 -8.18
N ASN A 116 8.02 34.29 -9.20
CA ASN A 116 6.69 34.12 -9.82
C ASN A 116 5.69 33.38 -8.92
N LYS A 117 6.15 32.80 -7.81
CA LYS A 117 5.27 32.13 -6.82
C LYS A 117 5.61 32.63 -5.42
N PRO A 118 4.59 32.79 -4.55
CA PRO A 118 4.82 33.16 -3.15
C PRO A 118 5.73 32.11 -2.45
N ALA A 119 6.61 32.58 -1.58
CA ALA A 119 7.53 31.70 -0.83
C ALA A 119 6.81 30.58 -0.07
N GLY A 120 5.62 30.86 0.49
CA GLY A 120 4.77 29.87 1.13
C GLY A 120 4.32 28.71 0.22
N SER A 121 4.15 28.98 -1.09
CA SER A 121 3.82 27.94 -2.08
C SER A 121 4.98 26.94 -2.26
N TRP A 122 6.23 27.42 -2.27
CA TRP A 122 7.41 26.54 -2.33
C TRP A 122 7.59 25.73 -1.05
N ALA A 123 7.33 26.33 0.12
CA ALA A 123 7.35 25.64 1.40
C ALA A 123 6.31 24.51 1.45
N SER A 124 5.07 24.76 1.00
CA SER A 124 4.03 23.73 0.91
C SER A 124 4.43 22.56 -0.01
N ILE A 125 5.03 22.84 -1.18
CA ILE A 125 5.55 21.80 -2.07
C ILE A 125 6.59 20.92 -1.36
N MET A 126 7.54 21.56 -0.65
CA MET A 126 8.63 20.85 0.02
C MET A 126 8.18 20.05 1.26
N LEU A 127 7.25 20.58 2.02
CA LEU A 127 6.81 20.00 3.29
C LEU A 127 5.64 19.04 3.11
N GLU A 128 4.62 19.41 2.35
CA GLU A 128 3.37 18.65 2.24
C GLU A 128 3.36 17.71 1.04
N GLN A 129 3.66 18.22 -0.17
CA GLN A 129 3.54 17.42 -1.38
C GLN A 129 4.61 16.33 -1.46
N VAL A 130 5.83 16.60 -0.98
CA VAL A 130 6.89 15.58 -0.89
C VAL A 130 6.56 14.53 0.18
N GLU A 131 5.87 14.90 1.27
CA GLU A 131 5.41 13.95 2.28
C GLU A 131 4.34 12.99 1.74
N ASN A 132 3.44 13.47 0.89
CA ASN A 132 2.46 12.61 0.21
C ASN A 132 3.13 11.56 -0.69
N LEU A 133 4.28 11.87 -1.30
CA LEU A 133 5.09 10.90 -2.03
C LEU A 133 5.64 9.79 -1.12
N HIS A 134 5.99 10.11 0.13
CA HIS A 134 6.42 9.09 1.10
C HIS A 134 5.35 8.00 1.27
N ASN A 135 4.11 8.39 1.52
CA ASN A 135 3.00 7.45 1.69
C ASN A 135 2.74 6.61 0.43
N PHE A 136 2.86 7.22 -0.74
CA PHE A 136 2.71 6.52 -2.01
C PHE A 136 3.76 5.40 -2.19
N TYR A 137 5.03 5.66 -1.91
CA TYR A 137 6.11 4.70 -2.12
C TYR A 137 6.31 3.74 -0.94
N ALA A 138 6.10 4.21 0.30
CA ALA A 138 6.29 3.38 1.48
C ALA A 138 5.15 2.38 1.68
N ARG A 139 3.91 2.76 1.35
CA ARG A 139 2.71 1.96 1.64
C ARG A 139 1.96 1.53 0.39
N PHE A 140 1.59 2.47 -0.47
CA PHE A 140 0.70 2.19 -1.59
C PHE A 140 1.31 1.22 -2.62
N LEU A 141 2.52 1.45 -3.10
CA LEU A 141 3.16 0.62 -4.13
C LEU A 141 3.42 -0.82 -3.67
N PRO A 142 3.99 -1.08 -2.47
CA PRO A 142 4.11 -2.44 -1.95
C PRO A 142 2.75 -3.12 -1.79
N GLN A 143 1.75 -2.41 -1.28
CA GLN A 143 0.40 -2.95 -1.11
C GLN A 143 -0.27 -3.30 -2.43
N GLN A 144 -0.11 -2.48 -3.46
CA GLN A 144 -0.61 -2.77 -4.81
C GLN A 144 0.01 -4.05 -5.40
N SER A 145 1.31 -4.28 -5.17
CA SER A 145 1.96 -5.52 -5.60
C SER A 145 1.42 -6.74 -4.86
N LEU A 146 1.17 -6.60 -3.56
CA LEU A 146 0.61 -7.65 -2.72
C LEU A 146 -0.82 -8.01 -3.07
N SER A 147 -1.64 -7.05 -3.46
CA SER A 147 -3.03 -7.32 -3.85
C SER A 147 -3.16 -8.27 -5.04
N ALA A 148 -2.10 -8.42 -5.86
CA ALA A 148 -2.03 -9.41 -6.91
C ALA A 148 -1.36 -10.72 -6.45
N ILE A 149 -0.26 -10.63 -5.69
CA ILE A 149 0.56 -11.78 -5.29
C ILE A 149 -0.16 -12.65 -4.26
N VAL A 150 -0.78 -12.05 -3.24
CA VAL A 150 -1.40 -12.79 -2.13
C VAL A 150 -2.54 -13.71 -2.60
N PRO A 151 -3.51 -13.26 -3.41
CA PRO A 151 -4.54 -14.14 -3.95
C PRO A 151 -3.97 -15.29 -4.78
N MET A 152 -2.92 -15.04 -5.57
CA MET A 152 -2.25 -16.09 -6.34
C MET A 152 -1.62 -17.17 -5.45
N VAL A 153 -0.93 -16.74 -4.37
CA VAL A 153 -0.34 -17.67 -3.40
C VAL A 153 -1.42 -18.53 -2.73
N ILE A 154 -2.53 -17.92 -2.32
CA ILE A 154 -3.65 -18.62 -1.70
C ILE A 154 -4.27 -19.61 -2.70
N LEU A 155 -4.49 -19.19 -3.93
CA LEU A 155 -5.08 -20.03 -4.98
C LEU A 155 -4.21 -21.27 -5.26
N ILE A 156 -2.89 -21.10 -5.39
CA ILE A 156 -1.94 -22.21 -5.58
C ILE A 156 -1.95 -23.16 -4.39
N ALA A 157 -2.15 -22.65 -3.18
CA ALA A 157 -2.20 -23.48 -1.98
C ALA A 157 -3.52 -24.25 -1.82
N VAL A 158 -4.65 -23.63 -2.19
CA VAL A 158 -5.99 -24.24 -2.01
C VAL A 158 -6.31 -25.24 -3.12
N PHE A 159 -5.85 -25.01 -4.35
CA PHE A 159 -6.18 -25.85 -5.50
C PHE A 159 -5.85 -27.34 -5.30
N PRO A 160 -4.68 -27.73 -4.75
CA PRO A 160 -4.36 -29.14 -4.47
C PRO A 160 -5.18 -29.77 -3.34
N LEU A 161 -5.65 -28.95 -2.39
CA LEU A 161 -6.43 -29.40 -1.24
C LEU A 161 -7.89 -29.67 -1.61
N ASN A 162 -8.49 -28.75 -2.37
CA ASN A 162 -9.87 -28.87 -2.84
C ASN A 162 -10.03 -28.08 -4.14
N TRP A 163 -10.15 -28.79 -5.25
CA TRP A 163 -10.27 -28.19 -6.57
C TRP A 163 -11.55 -27.36 -6.75
N ALA A 164 -12.66 -27.77 -6.12
CA ALA A 164 -13.93 -27.04 -6.18
C ALA A 164 -13.82 -25.69 -5.45
N ALA A 165 -13.21 -25.67 -4.25
CA ALA A 165 -12.92 -24.43 -3.52
C ALA A 165 -11.94 -23.53 -4.30
N GLY A 166 -10.91 -24.14 -4.92
CA GLY A 166 -9.97 -23.43 -5.80
C GLY A 166 -10.65 -22.75 -6.98
N LEU A 167 -11.62 -23.42 -7.60
CA LEU A 167 -12.37 -22.90 -8.74
C LEU A 167 -13.29 -21.73 -8.34
N ILE A 168 -13.96 -21.85 -7.20
CA ILE A 168 -14.76 -20.74 -6.63
C ILE A 168 -13.87 -19.52 -6.36
N LEU A 169 -12.71 -19.70 -5.72
CA LEU A 169 -11.76 -18.64 -5.45
C LEU A 169 -11.21 -18.04 -6.75
N MET A 170 -10.93 -18.84 -7.77
CA MET A 170 -10.45 -18.36 -9.07
C MET A 170 -11.46 -17.44 -9.76
N VAL A 171 -12.75 -17.71 -9.65
CA VAL A 171 -13.83 -16.88 -10.20
C VAL A 171 -14.06 -15.64 -9.34
N THR A 172 -14.00 -15.75 -8.02
CA THR A 172 -14.30 -14.65 -7.09
C THR A 172 -13.12 -13.68 -6.91
N ALA A 173 -11.87 -14.15 -7.01
CA ALA A 173 -10.70 -13.31 -6.82
C ALA A 173 -10.61 -12.10 -7.78
N PRO A 174 -10.93 -12.20 -9.08
CA PRO A 174 -10.97 -11.04 -9.99
C PRO A 174 -12.12 -10.06 -9.67
N LEU A 175 -13.18 -10.52 -9.01
CA LEU A 175 -14.33 -9.69 -8.66
C LEU A 175 -13.95 -8.59 -7.67
N VAL A 176 -13.05 -8.90 -6.72
CA VAL A 176 -12.59 -7.93 -5.71
C VAL A 176 -11.93 -6.70 -6.32
N PRO A 177 -10.91 -6.80 -7.22
CA PRO A 177 -10.35 -5.63 -7.88
C PRO A 177 -11.37 -4.86 -8.73
N ILE A 178 -12.31 -5.55 -9.39
CA ILE A 178 -13.36 -4.91 -10.19
C ILE A 178 -14.24 -4.03 -9.28
N PHE A 179 -14.72 -4.56 -8.16
CA PHE A 179 -15.49 -3.77 -7.20
C PHE A 179 -14.68 -2.63 -6.59
N MET A 180 -13.39 -2.85 -6.28
CA MET A 180 -12.53 -1.78 -5.77
C MET A 180 -12.35 -0.64 -6.77
N ILE A 181 -12.25 -0.94 -8.07
CA ILE A 181 -12.19 0.09 -9.11
C ILE A 181 -13.52 0.87 -9.16
N LEU A 182 -14.66 0.19 -9.11
CA LEU A 182 -15.97 0.82 -9.12
C LEU A 182 -16.17 1.77 -7.93
N VAL A 183 -15.86 1.27 -6.72
CA VAL A 183 -15.92 2.07 -5.48
C VAL A 183 -14.92 3.23 -5.53
N GLY A 184 -13.72 3.00 -6.06
CA GLY A 184 -12.70 4.03 -6.23
C GLY A 184 -13.13 5.16 -7.15
N ILE A 185 -13.83 4.87 -8.25
CA ILE A 185 -14.39 5.89 -9.14
C ILE A 185 -15.47 6.71 -8.42
N ALA A 186 -16.40 6.04 -7.73
CA ALA A 186 -17.46 6.71 -6.97
C ALA A 186 -16.89 7.59 -5.83
N ALA A 187 -15.88 7.09 -5.11
CA ALA A 187 -15.20 7.85 -4.06
C ALA A 187 -14.44 9.06 -4.60
N ALA A 188 -13.79 8.94 -5.75
CA ALA A 188 -13.08 10.04 -6.40
C ALA A 188 -14.03 11.16 -6.80
N ASP A 189 -15.20 10.82 -7.35
CA ASP A 189 -16.25 11.77 -7.74
C ASP A 189 -16.80 12.52 -6.53
N SER A 190 -17.07 11.80 -5.44
CA SER A 190 -17.52 12.39 -4.17
C SER A 190 -16.47 13.31 -3.56
N SER A 191 -15.19 12.90 -3.57
CA SER A 191 -14.09 13.70 -3.07
C SER A 191 -13.88 15.00 -3.86
N GLN A 192 -14.02 14.97 -5.18
CA GLN A 192 -13.95 16.17 -6.02
C GLN A 192 -15.10 17.16 -5.73
N LYS A 193 -16.32 16.66 -5.54
CA LYS A 193 -17.46 17.48 -5.16
C LYS A 193 -17.26 18.15 -3.79
N ASN A 194 -16.76 17.39 -2.82
CA ASN A 194 -16.45 17.90 -1.48
C ASN A 194 -15.36 18.98 -1.51
N MET A 195 -14.29 18.79 -2.29
CA MET A 195 -13.23 19.79 -2.46
C MET A 195 -13.75 21.06 -3.14
N ALA A 196 -14.60 20.94 -4.15
CA ALA A 196 -15.23 22.11 -4.80
C ALA A 196 -16.11 22.89 -3.82
N THR A 197 -16.87 22.21 -2.97
CA THR A 197 -17.72 22.81 -1.94
C THR A 197 -16.87 23.51 -0.87
N LEU A 198 -15.81 22.88 -0.36
CA LEU A 198 -14.87 23.49 0.59
C LEU A 198 -14.19 24.72 0.01
N SER A 199 -13.76 24.67 -1.25
CA SER A 199 -13.17 25.81 -1.94
C SER A 199 -14.14 26.98 -2.05
N ARG A 200 -15.41 26.74 -2.37
CA ARG A 200 -16.46 27.78 -2.41
C ARG A 200 -16.73 28.37 -1.02
N LEU A 201 -16.83 27.55 0.01
CA LEU A 201 -17.02 27.99 1.39
C LEU A 201 -15.84 28.84 1.87
N SER A 202 -14.61 28.43 1.57
CA SER A 202 -13.40 29.21 1.91
C SER A 202 -13.36 30.55 1.19
N ALA A 203 -13.75 30.61 -0.09
CA ALA A 203 -13.84 31.86 -0.83
C ALA A 203 -14.89 32.80 -0.24
N GLN A 204 -16.09 32.30 0.06
CA GLN A 204 -17.16 33.10 0.69
C GLN A 204 -16.78 33.58 2.10
N PHE A 205 -16.04 32.79 2.86
CA PHE A 205 -15.55 33.18 4.18
C PHE A 205 -14.53 34.32 4.09
N LEU A 206 -13.58 34.22 3.15
CA LEU A 206 -12.58 35.26 2.90
C LEU A 206 -13.21 36.58 2.37
N ASP A 207 -14.23 36.49 1.52
CA ASP A 207 -14.95 37.65 1.03
C ASP A 207 -15.71 38.38 2.16
N ARG A 208 -16.33 37.64 3.07
CA ARG A 208 -17.01 38.22 4.24
C ARG A 208 -16.01 38.88 5.21
N LEU A 209 -14.82 38.30 5.40
CA LEU A 209 -13.77 38.91 6.23
C LEU A 209 -13.14 40.14 5.61
N ARG A 210 -13.11 40.26 4.28
CA ARG A 210 -12.59 41.46 3.59
C ARG A 210 -13.63 42.56 3.45
N GLY A 211 -14.89 42.27 3.63
CA GLY A 211 -15.99 43.23 3.61
C GLY A 211 -16.37 43.81 4.98
N LEU A 212 -15.67 43.42 6.03
CA LEU A 212 -15.67 44.00 7.38
C LEU A 212 -14.46 44.86 7.58
#